data_4ab5a9d8bd501ab473b5053698f58a16
#
_entry.id   4ab5a9d8bd501ab473b5053698f58a16
#
_cell.length_a   1.000
_cell.length_b   1.000
_cell.length_c   1.000
_cell.angle_alpha   90.00
_cell.angle_beta   90.00
_cell.angle_gamma   90.00
#
_symmetry.space_group_name_H-M   'P 1'
#
loop_
_entity.id
_entity.type
_entity.pdbx_description
1 polymer ?
#
loop_
_entity_poly.entity_id
_entity_poly.type
_entity_poly.pdbx_seq_one_letter_code
_entity_poly.pdbx_strand_id
1 'polypeptide(L)'
;MSTSAAWRRLALTLGLALTLGVEPSDAQVAPDDPWRTVETEHFRVTFPAGLEPLATRAGVRAEAAYSELSRDLVPIGPGPVDILLTDHLDLSNGLAGMSPWRRILVYARPPTDAAGLQYFDEWMELVVTHELAHIAHLDHQGTLARITRTVFGRPPATWPFFPNAMVPRWTTEGLATWYESSLSGAGRVKGTDHEMVVRTAALEGKLEDLGQAGGDSPVRPGGNRYYVFGGQYLADLVDRQGEEGLPGFVEAISGQWIPLRINSASREGFDQSFSEAWADWADRSASDAEATAERLTRTTPATAPVTLEPTGWEQLYPRIWGEGIVFARADRRSDPQIRRWAPGSGTDGSDPNGEKLLRTNGLSTLDTGSDGTIVFAQLEYTDPYRIRSDLYVRNPDGRVRRLTRDARLSHPSIAPGGSRAVAVQEGEGTNRLVLVDLRSGDLVPLTPFDAEVHWTMPSWSPDGRRIAVSRWVPGDLWDLGLIDPDTGIWTPLTEDRALDMSPTWTPDGRAILWASDRTGISNIFAVTREPDGGWGPPRQVTNMLTGAATPVTDGEWLYLSAYRADGWDIGRIPYD
;
A
#
# COMPACT_ATOMS: atom_id res chain seq x y z
N MET A 1 48.14 -41.62 -2.31
CA MET A 1 46.66 -41.67 -2.49
C MET A 1 46.21 -40.31 -2.92
N SER A 2 45.63 -40.23 -4.07
CA SER A 2 45.76 -39.16 -5.05
C SER A 2 44.88 -37.93 -4.81
N THR A 3 45.46 -36.77 -5.00
CA THR A 3 44.82 -35.42 -5.06
C THR A 3 43.66 -35.35 -6.08
N SER A 4 43.54 -36.26 -7.01
CA SER A 4 42.50 -36.35 -8.04
C SER A 4 41.10 -36.69 -7.49
N ALA A 5 41.00 -37.40 -6.37
CA ALA A 5 39.73 -37.78 -5.78
C ALA A 5 39.08 -36.63 -4.98
N ALA A 6 39.89 -35.73 -4.40
CA ALA A 6 39.41 -34.54 -3.67
C ALA A 6 38.82 -33.49 -4.64
N TRP A 7 39.49 -33.28 -5.77
CA TRP A 7 38.99 -32.35 -6.81
C TRP A 7 37.72 -32.86 -7.51
N ARG A 8 37.58 -34.16 -7.71
CA ARG A 8 36.34 -34.76 -8.25
C ARG A 8 35.17 -34.65 -7.27
N ARG A 9 35.42 -34.77 -5.97
CA ARG A 9 34.38 -34.58 -4.93
C ARG A 9 33.99 -33.10 -4.78
N LEU A 10 34.97 -32.19 -4.86
CA LEU A 10 34.70 -30.75 -4.84
C LEU A 10 33.90 -30.28 -6.08
N ALA A 11 34.26 -30.80 -7.27
CA ALA A 11 33.53 -30.50 -8.50
C ALA A 11 32.10 -31.11 -8.51
N LEU A 12 31.91 -32.29 -7.92
CA LEU A 12 30.58 -32.90 -7.78
C LEU A 12 29.71 -32.16 -6.73
N THR A 13 30.31 -31.69 -5.63
CA THR A 13 29.59 -30.92 -4.61
C THR A 13 29.25 -29.52 -5.11
N LEU A 14 30.12 -28.86 -5.87
CA LEU A 14 29.80 -27.60 -6.56
C LEU A 14 28.74 -27.78 -7.67
N GLY A 15 28.84 -28.87 -8.44
CA GLY A 15 27.85 -29.21 -9.46
C GLY A 15 26.46 -29.52 -8.87
N LEU A 16 26.41 -30.22 -7.72
CA LEU A 16 25.14 -30.52 -7.03
C LEU A 16 24.54 -29.29 -6.32
N ALA A 17 25.37 -28.36 -5.82
CA ALA A 17 24.91 -27.10 -5.23
C ALA A 17 24.35 -26.12 -6.28
N LEU A 18 24.78 -26.24 -7.54
CA LEU A 18 24.28 -25.44 -8.66
C LEU A 18 22.97 -25.98 -9.27
N THR A 19 22.56 -27.22 -8.91
CA THR A 19 21.32 -27.83 -9.40
C THR A 19 20.17 -27.81 -8.37
N LEU A 20 20.44 -27.38 -7.15
CA LEU A 20 19.42 -27.26 -6.10
C LEU A 20 18.94 -25.81 -6.02
N GLY A 21 17.84 -25.50 -6.73
CA GLY A 21 17.07 -24.30 -6.47
C GLY A 21 16.70 -23.42 -7.66
N VAL A 22 16.60 -23.95 -8.87
CA VAL A 22 15.71 -23.32 -9.84
C VAL A 22 14.37 -23.99 -9.68
N GLU A 23 13.59 -23.52 -8.70
CA GLU A 23 12.15 -23.69 -8.78
C GLU A 23 11.75 -23.09 -10.13
N PRO A 24 11.00 -23.81 -10.98
CA PRO A 24 10.38 -23.18 -12.14
C PRO A 24 9.52 -22.05 -11.57
N SER A 25 9.91 -20.81 -11.79
CA SER A 25 8.99 -19.69 -11.53
C SER A 25 7.85 -19.92 -12.51
N ASP A 26 6.71 -20.35 -12.01
CA ASP A 26 5.48 -20.39 -12.78
C ASP A 26 5.30 -19.01 -13.42
N ALA A 27 5.02 -18.99 -14.72
CA ALA A 27 4.83 -17.76 -15.44
C ALA A 27 3.67 -16.99 -14.76
N GLN A 28 3.97 -15.85 -14.17
CA GLN A 28 2.98 -15.00 -13.49
C GLN A 28 2.07 -14.26 -14.48
N VAL A 29 2.20 -14.51 -15.76
CA VAL A 29 1.45 -13.85 -16.83
C VAL A 29 0.99 -14.88 -17.85
N ALA A 30 -0.22 -14.67 -18.41
CA ALA A 30 -0.79 -15.56 -19.41
C ALA A 30 0.02 -15.47 -20.72
N PRO A 31 0.66 -16.56 -21.18
CA PRO A 31 1.51 -16.51 -22.37
C PRO A 31 0.74 -16.28 -23.67
N ASP A 32 -0.54 -16.65 -23.69
CA ASP A 32 -1.43 -16.55 -24.86
C ASP A 32 -2.12 -15.19 -25.02
N ASP A 33 -1.90 -14.26 -24.11
CA ASP A 33 -2.43 -12.89 -24.25
C ASP A 33 -1.78 -12.20 -25.44
N PRO A 34 -2.50 -11.27 -26.13
CA PRO A 34 -1.98 -10.55 -27.28
C PRO A 34 -0.96 -9.48 -26.84
N TRP A 35 0.25 -9.92 -26.53
CA TRP A 35 1.34 -9.08 -26.08
C TRP A 35 1.85 -8.14 -27.16
N ARG A 36 2.16 -6.89 -26.77
CA ARG A 36 2.75 -5.83 -27.58
C ARG A 36 3.96 -5.25 -26.87
N THR A 37 4.84 -4.59 -27.62
CA THR A 37 6.03 -3.92 -27.06
C THR A 37 6.17 -2.54 -27.66
N VAL A 38 6.46 -1.56 -26.80
CA VAL A 38 6.91 -0.22 -27.15
C VAL A 38 8.37 -0.10 -26.73
N GLU A 39 9.22 0.42 -27.60
CA GLU A 39 10.64 0.64 -27.33
C GLU A 39 10.91 2.13 -27.16
N THR A 40 11.75 2.46 -26.18
CA THR A 40 12.34 3.78 -25.97
C THR A 40 13.87 3.67 -26.07
N GLU A 41 14.63 4.71 -25.75
CA GLU A 41 16.09 4.67 -25.83
C GLU A 41 16.71 3.62 -24.91
N HIS A 42 16.18 3.49 -23.66
CA HIS A 42 16.74 2.59 -22.65
C HIS A 42 15.79 1.46 -22.23
N PHE A 43 14.53 1.45 -22.69
CA PHE A 43 13.52 0.49 -22.22
C PHE A 43 12.79 -0.23 -23.33
N ARG A 44 12.35 -1.47 -23.02
CA ARG A 44 11.36 -2.22 -23.78
C ARG A 44 10.17 -2.49 -22.89
N VAL A 45 9.05 -1.81 -23.14
CA VAL A 45 7.82 -1.96 -22.35
C VAL A 45 6.92 -2.95 -23.05
N THR A 46 6.74 -4.14 -22.48
CA THR A 46 5.87 -5.20 -22.99
C THR A 46 4.58 -5.25 -22.15
N PHE A 47 3.43 -5.33 -22.81
CA PHE A 47 2.11 -5.22 -22.18
C PHE A 47 1.05 -5.97 -22.97
N PRO A 48 -0.09 -6.39 -22.37
CA PRO A 48 -1.22 -6.95 -23.09
C PRO A 48 -1.97 -5.85 -23.87
N ALA A 49 -2.55 -6.19 -25.00
CA ALA A 49 -3.35 -5.25 -25.78
C ALA A 49 -4.46 -4.60 -24.94
N GLY A 50 -4.68 -3.31 -25.12
CA GLY A 50 -5.60 -2.48 -24.33
C GLY A 50 -4.90 -1.55 -23.32
N LEU A 51 -3.62 -1.78 -23.02
CA LEU A 51 -2.83 -0.94 -22.12
C LEU A 51 -1.84 0.00 -22.85
N GLU A 52 -2.03 0.26 -24.15
CA GLU A 52 -1.12 1.07 -24.95
C GLU A 52 -0.85 2.48 -24.36
N PRO A 53 -1.87 3.23 -23.89
CA PRO A 53 -1.63 4.54 -23.28
C PRO A 53 -0.78 4.44 -22.00
N LEU A 54 -1.08 3.45 -21.15
CA LEU A 54 -0.37 3.24 -19.89
C LEU A 54 1.08 2.78 -20.13
N ALA A 55 1.30 1.91 -21.13
CA ALA A 55 2.63 1.46 -21.51
C ALA A 55 3.50 2.60 -22.07
N THR A 56 2.90 3.48 -22.87
CA THR A 56 3.57 4.69 -23.37
C THR A 56 3.96 5.61 -22.22
N ARG A 57 3.04 5.83 -21.27
CA ARG A 57 3.30 6.61 -20.04
C ARG A 57 4.43 5.98 -19.21
N ALA A 58 4.39 4.67 -18.98
CA ALA A 58 5.44 3.94 -18.26
C ALA A 58 6.82 4.13 -18.92
N GLY A 59 6.91 4.07 -20.24
CA GLY A 59 8.14 4.32 -20.99
C GLY A 59 8.67 5.75 -20.80
N VAL A 60 7.79 6.76 -20.89
CA VAL A 60 8.17 8.16 -20.67
C VAL A 60 8.68 8.40 -19.26
N ARG A 61 7.98 7.87 -18.23
CA ARG A 61 8.38 7.98 -16.83
C ARG A 61 9.68 7.23 -16.54
N ALA A 62 9.88 6.06 -17.18
CA ALA A 62 11.10 5.28 -17.07
C ALA A 62 12.33 6.06 -17.60
N GLU A 63 12.22 6.72 -18.76
CA GLU A 63 13.31 7.54 -19.32
C GLU A 63 13.65 8.73 -18.42
N ALA A 64 12.63 9.39 -17.87
CA ALA A 64 12.85 10.48 -16.91
C ALA A 64 13.58 9.97 -15.66
N ALA A 65 13.08 8.92 -15.02
CA ALA A 65 13.70 8.30 -13.84
C ALA A 65 15.11 7.78 -14.14
N TYR A 66 15.35 7.21 -15.33
CA TYR A 66 16.69 6.76 -15.75
C TYR A 66 17.70 7.91 -15.78
N SER A 67 17.30 9.05 -16.35
CA SER A 67 18.15 10.24 -16.43
C SER A 67 18.52 10.76 -15.03
N GLU A 68 17.52 10.88 -14.14
CA GLU A 68 17.71 11.38 -12.79
C GLU A 68 18.57 10.42 -11.94
N LEU A 69 18.20 9.13 -11.88
CA LEU A 69 18.94 8.12 -11.10
C LEU A 69 20.37 7.91 -11.61
N SER A 70 20.59 8.00 -12.93
CA SER A 70 21.95 7.88 -13.48
C SER A 70 22.84 9.07 -13.12
N ARG A 71 22.24 10.24 -12.87
CA ARG A 71 22.95 11.45 -12.43
C ARG A 71 23.16 11.48 -10.91
N ASP A 72 22.10 11.16 -10.15
CA ASP A 72 22.02 11.46 -8.72
C ASP A 72 22.35 10.24 -7.82
N LEU A 73 22.26 9.01 -8.35
CA LEU A 73 22.66 7.82 -7.61
C LEU A 73 23.93 7.21 -8.21
N VAL A 74 23.81 6.42 -9.26
CA VAL A 74 24.93 5.80 -9.97
C VAL A 74 24.54 5.52 -11.43
N PRO A 75 25.49 5.60 -12.37
CA PRO A 75 25.20 5.30 -13.77
C PRO A 75 24.61 3.89 -13.94
N ILE A 76 23.45 3.79 -14.57
CA ILE A 76 22.85 2.53 -14.96
C ILE A 76 23.62 1.99 -16.17
N GLY A 77 24.09 0.74 -16.07
CA GLY A 77 24.93 0.12 -17.11
C GLY A 77 24.24 0.06 -18.47
N PRO A 78 24.97 -0.12 -19.59
CA PRO A 78 24.44 -0.11 -20.94
C PRO A 78 23.49 -1.30 -21.22
N GLY A 79 22.64 -1.15 -22.25
CA GLY A 79 21.64 -2.10 -22.70
C GLY A 79 20.27 -1.87 -22.08
N PRO A 80 19.20 -2.38 -22.71
CA PRO A 80 17.83 -2.10 -22.31
C PRO A 80 17.47 -2.70 -20.95
N VAL A 81 16.51 -2.07 -20.28
CA VAL A 81 15.75 -2.61 -19.16
C VAL A 81 14.39 -3.05 -19.69
N ASP A 82 13.99 -4.29 -19.45
CA ASP A 82 12.68 -4.79 -19.84
C ASP A 82 11.65 -4.42 -18.77
N ILE A 83 10.58 -3.75 -19.16
CA ILE A 83 9.42 -3.48 -18.30
C ILE A 83 8.28 -4.39 -18.79
N LEU A 84 7.78 -5.26 -17.92
CA LEU A 84 6.58 -6.04 -18.15
C LEU A 84 5.43 -5.38 -17.38
N LEU A 85 4.53 -4.75 -18.10
CA LEU A 85 3.30 -4.19 -17.55
C LEU A 85 2.19 -5.23 -17.67
N THR A 86 1.52 -5.54 -16.57
CA THR A 86 0.47 -6.57 -16.54
C THR A 86 -0.76 -6.10 -15.79
N ASP A 87 -1.94 -6.54 -16.24
CA ASP A 87 -3.25 -6.31 -15.62
C ASP A 87 -3.92 -7.63 -15.16
N HIS A 88 -3.10 -8.61 -14.80
CA HIS A 88 -3.58 -9.94 -14.40
C HIS A 88 -4.02 -10.01 -12.95
N LEU A 89 -3.58 -9.08 -12.11
CA LEU A 89 -3.85 -9.08 -10.68
C LEU A 89 -4.55 -7.78 -10.27
N ASP A 90 -5.62 -7.90 -9.48
CA ASP A 90 -6.25 -6.74 -8.82
C ASP A 90 -5.48 -6.40 -7.53
N LEU A 91 -4.17 -6.34 -7.65
CA LEU A 91 -3.20 -5.91 -6.64
C LEU A 91 -2.28 -4.86 -7.26
N SER A 92 -1.76 -3.97 -6.44
CA SER A 92 -0.81 -2.93 -6.86
C SER A 92 0.57 -3.28 -6.34
N ASN A 93 1.54 -3.41 -7.23
CA ASN A 93 2.94 -3.72 -6.88
C ASN A 93 3.88 -3.46 -8.05
N GLY A 94 5.19 -3.41 -7.75
CA GLY A 94 6.29 -3.51 -8.68
C GLY A 94 7.29 -4.56 -8.20
N LEU A 95 8.16 -5.01 -9.08
CA LEU A 95 9.24 -5.95 -8.78
C LEU A 95 10.40 -5.72 -9.74
N ALA A 96 11.62 -5.55 -9.22
CA ALA A 96 12.85 -5.44 -10.01
C ALA A 96 13.67 -6.74 -9.96
N GLY A 97 14.30 -7.08 -11.08
CA GLY A 97 15.21 -8.22 -11.18
C GLY A 97 16.45 -7.90 -12.01
N MET A 98 17.63 -8.36 -11.55
CA MET A 98 18.91 -8.12 -12.22
C MET A 98 19.44 -9.35 -12.96
N SER A 99 18.95 -10.54 -12.66
CA SER A 99 19.41 -11.82 -13.24
C SER A 99 18.26 -12.53 -13.97
N PRO A 100 18.47 -13.14 -15.14
CA PRO A 100 19.69 -13.10 -15.96
C PRO A 100 19.89 -11.80 -16.74
N TRP A 101 18.86 -10.91 -16.77
CA TRP A 101 18.88 -9.56 -17.34
C TRP A 101 18.08 -8.60 -16.47
N ARG A 102 18.25 -7.32 -16.68
CA ARG A 102 17.51 -6.25 -15.98
C ARG A 102 16.06 -6.25 -16.44
N ARG A 103 15.14 -6.37 -15.50
CA ARG A 103 13.71 -6.35 -15.76
C ARG A 103 12.93 -5.74 -14.59
N ILE A 104 11.82 -5.13 -14.92
CA ILE A 104 10.84 -4.60 -13.98
C ILE A 104 9.49 -5.22 -14.34
N LEU A 105 8.78 -5.74 -13.36
CA LEU A 105 7.37 -6.11 -13.48
C LEU A 105 6.54 -5.04 -12.79
N VAL A 106 5.52 -4.53 -13.46
CA VAL A 106 4.59 -3.52 -12.91
C VAL A 106 3.16 -4.03 -13.06
N TYR A 107 2.41 -3.97 -11.98
CA TYR A 107 0.97 -4.19 -12.01
C TYR A 107 0.25 -2.88 -12.36
N ALA A 108 -0.60 -2.94 -13.38
CA ALA A 108 -1.24 -1.77 -13.97
C ALA A 108 -2.20 -1.05 -13.00
N ARG A 109 -2.82 -1.80 -12.06
CA ARG A 109 -3.79 -1.27 -11.10
C ARG A 109 -3.13 -0.27 -10.13
N PRO A 110 -3.65 0.96 -10.00
CA PRO A 110 -3.18 1.90 -8.99
C PRO A 110 -3.59 1.45 -7.57
N PRO A 111 -2.84 1.84 -6.52
CA PRO A 111 -3.11 1.44 -5.14
C PRO A 111 -4.24 2.26 -4.50
N THR A 112 -5.49 1.88 -4.74
CA THR A 112 -6.68 2.57 -4.21
C THR A 112 -7.03 2.20 -2.77
N ASP A 113 -6.48 1.09 -2.25
CA ASP A 113 -6.83 0.48 -0.97
C ASP A 113 -5.61 0.03 -0.13
N ALA A 114 -4.40 0.31 -0.60
CA ALA A 114 -3.17 -0.06 0.08
C ALA A 114 -2.62 1.15 0.86
N ALA A 115 -2.86 1.18 2.18
CA ALA A 115 -2.27 2.19 3.06
C ALA A 115 -0.74 2.28 2.86
N GLY A 116 -0.21 3.49 2.89
CA GLY A 116 1.20 3.77 2.60
C GLY A 116 1.55 3.91 1.12
N LEU A 117 0.75 3.36 0.19
CA LEU A 117 0.94 3.53 -1.25
C LEU A 117 -0.01 4.57 -1.88
N GLN A 118 -0.94 5.13 -1.12
CA GLN A 118 -1.96 6.07 -1.63
C GLN A 118 -1.44 7.49 -1.84
N TYR A 119 -0.24 7.79 -1.37
CA TYR A 119 0.39 9.10 -1.49
C TYR A 119 1.24 9.18 -2.75
N PHE A 120 0.61 9.38 -3.91
CA PHE A 120 1.26 9.48 -5.22
C PHE A 120 0.60 10.54 -6.10
N ASP A 121 1.41 11.27 -6.86
CA ASP A 121 0.94 12.19 -7.91
C ASP A 121 0.57 11.43 -9.18
N GLU A 122 1.30 10.35 -9.49
CA GLU A 122 1.06 9.47 -10.62
C GLU A 122 1.66 8.08 -10.34
N TRP A 123 0.84 7.01 -10.44
CA TRP A 123 1.25 5.65 -10.07
C TRP A 123 2.42 5.11 -10.88
N MET A 124 2.41 5.31 -12.22
CA MET A 124 3.50 4.81 -13.07
C MET A 124 4.82 5.50 -12.77
N GLU A 125 4.79 6.80 -12.47
CA GLU A 125 5.99 7.54 -12.07
C GLU A 125 6.56 6.99 -10.77
N LEU A 126 5.71 6.81 -9.76
CA LEU A 126 6.16 6.31 -8.45
C LEU A 126 6.74 4.91 -8.55
N VAL A 127 5.99 3.94 -9.11
CA VAL A 127 6.40 2.54 -9.14
C VAL A 127 7.61 2.30 -10.05
N VAL A 128 7.66 2.94 -11.22
CA VAL A 128 8.79 2.78 -12.14
C VAL A 128 10.06 3.40 -11.57
N THR A 129 9.96 4.57 -10.91
CA THR A 129 11.10 5.20 -10.23
C THR A 129 11.62 4.32 -9.11
N HIS A 130 10.73 3.75 -8.28
CA HIS A 130 11.09 2.81 -7.21
C HIS A 130 11.84 1.60 -7.74
N GLU A 131 11.28 0.91 -8.73
CA GLU A 131 11.86 -0.31 -9.28
C GLU A 131 13.16 -0.03 -10.06
N LEU A 132 13.25 1.13 -10.71
CA LEU A 132 14.48 1.53 -11.39
C LEU A 132 15.59 1.92 -10.42
N ALA A 133 15.25 2.49 -9.25
CA ALA A 133 16.21 2.71 -8.17
C ALA A 133 16.83 1.39 -7.67
N HIS A 134 16.02 0.30 -7.59
CA HIS A 134 16.57 -1.04 -7.35
C HIS A 134 17.53 -1.49 -8.45
N ILE A 135 17.20 -1.29 -9.72
CA ILE A 135 18.10 -1.62 -10.83
C ILE A 135 19.41 -0.83 -10.71
N ALA A 136 19.34 0.49 -10.50
CA ALA A 136 20.52 1.33 -10.33
C ALA A 136 21.39 0.86 -9.16
N HIS A 137 20.79 0.69 -7.98
CA HIS A 137 21.46 0.27 -6.76
C HIS A 137 22.07 -1.14 -6.87
N LEU A 138 21.21 -2.14 -7.10
CA LEU A 138 21.58 -3.56 -6.96
C LEU A 138 22.43 -4.07 -8.13
N ASP A 139 22.29 -3.47 -9.32
CA ASP A 139 23.08 -3.85 -10.50
C ASP A 139 24.43 -3.13 -10.58
N HIS A 140 24.67 -2.13 -9.76
CA HIS A 140 25.95 -1.41 -9.74
C HIS A 140 27.11 -2.37 -9.42
N GLN A 141 28.25 -2.19 -10.10
CA GLN A 141 29.33 -3.16 -10.07
C GLN A 141 30.71 -2.52 -9.82
N GLY A 142 31.32 -2.90 -8.73
CA GLY A 142 32.75 -2.67 -8.52
C GLY A 142 33.61 -3.64 -9.35
N THR A 143 34.93 -3.55 -9.15
CA THR A 143 35.90 -4.30 -9.95
C THR A 143 35.71 -5.80 -9.90
N LEU A 144 35.46 -6.38 -8.74
CA LEU A 144 35.27 -7.82 -8.57
C LEU A 144 34.01 -8.33 -9.32
N ALA A 145 32.89 -7.64 -9.14
CA ALA A 145 31.64 -7.96 -9.81
C ALA A 145 31.77 -7.85 -11.34
N ARG A 146 32.49 -6.84 -11.83
CA ARG A 146 32.78 -6.67 -13.27
C ARG A 146 33.56 -7.85 -13.84
N ILE A 147 34.62 -8.27 -13.18
CA ILE A 147 35.44 -9.43 -13.61
C ILE A 147 34.58 -10.69 -13.63
N THR A 148 33.87 -10.99 -12.55
CA THR A 148 33.07 -12.20 -12.44
C THR A 148 31.92 -12.26 -13.44
N ARG A 149 31.23 -11.14 -13.66
CA ARG A 149 30.15 -11.06 -14.67
C ARG A 149 30.70 -11.17 -16.11
N THR A 150 31.91 -10.65 -16.38
CA THR A 150 32.52 -10.82 -17.70
C THR A 150 32.81 -12.26 -18.02
N VAL A 151 33.20 -13.07 -17.02
CA VAL A 151 33.56 -14.47 -17.20
C VAL A 151 32.33 -15.40 -17.16
N PHE A 152 31.42 -15.19 -16.25
CA PHE A 152 30.31 -16.11 -15.93
C PHE A 152 28.92 -15.56 -16.28
N GLY A 153 28.80 -14.35 -16.81
CA GLY A 153 27.53 -13.70 -17.05
C GLY A 153 26.86 -13.23 -15.75
N ARG A 154 25.54 -13.27 -15.71
CA ARG A 154 24.68 -12.77 -14.63
C ARG A 154 23.88 -13.93 -13.99
N PRO A 155 24.55 -14.82 -13.24
CA PRO A 155 23.85 -15.95 -12.60
C PRO A 155 22.91 -15.46 -11.47
N PRO A 156 21.95 -16.28 -11.04
CA PRO A 156 21.07 -15.98 -9.91
C PRO A 156 21.81 -16.18 -8.56
N ALA A 157 22.89 -15.44 -8.36
CA ALA A 157 23.73 -15.49 -7.16
C ALA A 157 24.16 -14.08 -6.79
N THR A 158 24.13 -13.75 -5.49
CA THR A 158 24.46 -12.40 -5.01
C THR A 158 25.96 -12.13 -5.06
N TRP A 159 26.72 -12.68 -4.16
CA TRP A 159 28.18 -12.49 -4.14
C TRP A 159 28.92 -13.50 -5.02
N PRO A 160 29.93 -13.08 -5.79
CA PRO A 160 30.45 -11.72 -5.98
C PRO A 160 29.80 -10.95 -7.15
N PHE A 161 28.70 -11.43 -7.70
CA PHE A 161 28.09 -10.89 -8.93
C PHE A 161 27.29 -9.60 -8.69
N PHE A 162 26.54 -9.53 -7.60
CA PHE A 162 25.69 -8.42 -7.21
C PHE A 162 25.99 -8.01 -5.76
N PRO A 163 27.11 -7.33 -5.48
CA PRO A 163 27.54 -7.04 -4.11
C PRO A 163 26.52 -6.19 -3.33
N ASN A 164 25.84 -5.25 -4.00
CA ASN A 164 24.80 -4.44 -3.38
C ASN A 164 23.55 -5.23 -2.99
N ALA A 165 23.34 -6.44 -3.53
CA ALA A 165 22.25 -7.31 -3.10
C ALA A 165 22.55 -8.05 -1.76
N MET A 166 23.72 -7.83 -1.16
CA MET A 166 24.10 -8.39 0.15
C MET A 166 23.73 -7.46 1.32
N VAL A 167 23.22 -6.27 1.06
CA VAL A 167 22.82 -5.33 2.13
C VAL A 167 21.45 -5.73 2.71
N PRO A 168 21.13 -5.33 3.94
CA PRO A 168 19.81 -5.54 4.54
C PRO A 168 18.68 -4.88 3.74
N ARG A 169 17.48 -5.46 3.77
CA ARG A 169 16.32 -4.96 3.02
C ARG A 169 15.97 -3.50 3.31
N TRP A 170 16.10 -3.05 4.56
CA TRP A 170 15.82 -1.66 4.89
C TRP A 170 16.69 -0.66 4.10
N THR A 171 17.92 -1.05 3.75
CA THR A 171 18.79 -0.23 2.91
C THR A 171 18.29 -0.23 1.47
N THR A 172 17.94 -1.40 0.93
CA THR A 172 17.48 -1.56 -0.45
C THR A 172 16.14 -0.86 -0.66
N GLU A 173 15.17 -1.17 0.18
CA GLU A 173 13.81 -0.61 0.07
C GLU A 173 13.76 0.85 0.54
N GLY A 174 14.50 1.19 1.59
CA GLY A 174 14.58 2.57 2.06
C GLY A 174 15.18 3.52 1.03
N LEU A 175 16.24 3.09 0.31
CA LEU A 175 16.84 3.88 -0.77
C LEU A 175 15.84 4.07 -1.92
N ALA A 176 15.16 3.01 -2.36
CA ALA A 176 14.15 3.11 -3.41
C ALA A 176 12.97 4.00 -2.98
N THR A 177 12.51 3.87 -1.72
CA THR A 177 11.44 4.72 -1.14
C THR A 177 11.86 6.18 -1.04
N TRP A 178 13.12 6.46 -0.75
CA TRP A 178 13.63 7.81 -0.75
C TRP A 178 13.65 8.41 -2.18
N TYR A 179 14.17 7.66 -3.18
CA TYR A 179 14.21 8.14 -4.56
C TYR A 179 12.82 8.31 -5.19
N GLU A 180 11.88 7.40 -4.96
CA GLU A 180 10.51 7.58 -5.44
C GLU A 180 9.89 8.87 -4.90
N SER A 181 10.26 9.25 -3.68
CA SER A 181 9.72 10.45 -3.03
C SER A 181 10.48 11.71 -3.40
N SER A 182 11.80 11.66 -3.57
CA SER A 182 12.61 12.83 -3.93
C SER A 182 12.42 13.25 -5.39
N LEU A 183 12.24 12.28 -6.30
CA LEU A 183 12.11 12.51 -7.75
C LEU A 183 10.65 12.72 -8.20
N SER A 184 9.66 12.49 -7.34
CA SER A 184 8.24 12.75 -7.62
C SER A 184 7.69 13.87 -6.71
N GLY A 185 6.49 14.37 -7.02
CA GLY A 185 5.79 15.36 -6.19
C GLY A 185 5.26 14.79 -4.87
N ALA A 186 5.20 13.47 -4.75
CA ALA A 186 4.63 12.72 -3.64
C ALA A 186 5.58 11.58 -3.18
N GLY A 187 5.08 10.40 -2.84
CA GLY A 187 5.87 9.23 -2.42
C GLY A 187 5.83 8.98 -0.92
N ARG A 188 6.23 7.77 -0.53
CA ARG A 188 6.02 7.25 0.83
C ARG A 188 6.77 8.00 1.94
N VAL A 189 7.92 8.61 1.64
CA VAL A 189 8.65 9.44 2.63
C VAL A 189 7.87 10.72 2.96
N LYS A 190 7.19 11.30 1.97
CA LYS A 190 6.37 12.51 2.14
C LYS A 190 4.97 12.21 2.67
N GLY A 191 4.55 10.94 2.62
CA GLY A 191 3.23 10.49 3.04
C GLY A 191 3.09 10.38 4.56
N THR A 192 1.92 10.73 5.06
CA THR A 192 1.61 10.73 6.49
C THR A 192 1.52 9.34 7.11
N ASP A 193 1.35 8.26 6.30
CA ASP A 193 1.26 6.88 6.80
C ASP A 193 2.59 6.39 7.41
N HIS A 194 3.72 6.56 6.70
CA HIS A 194 5.03 6.15 7.21
C HIS A 194 5.43 6.97 8.44
N GLU A 195 5.15 8.28 8.42
CA GLU A 195 5.35 9.14 9.59
C GLU A 195 4.48 8.70 10.78
N MET A 196 3.22 8.35 10.54
CA MET A 196 2.30 7.82 11.57
C MET A 196 2.88 6.58 12.24
N VAL A 197 3.42 5.64 11.48
CA VAL A 197 4.02 4.40 12.03
C VAL A 197 5.20 4.72 12.93
N VAL A 198 6.14 5.55 12.47
CA VAL A 198 7.33 5.96 13.25
C VAL A 198 6.91 6.73 14.50
N ARG A 199 6.07 7.75 14.36
CA ARG A 199 5.57 8.57 15.49
C ARG A 199 4.86 7.72 16.53
N THR A 200 3.99 6.79 16.10
CA THR A 200 3.26 5.92 17.03
C THR A 200 4.20 4.96 17.76
N ALA A 201 5.16 4.36 17.04
CA ALA A 201 6.16 3.50 17.66
C ALA A 201 7.00 4.27 18.71
N ALA A 202 7.36 5.52 18.43
CA ALA A 202 8.06 6.40 19.36
C ALA A 202 7.21 6.72 20.60
N LEU A 203 5.96 7.18 20.43
CA LEU A 203 5.04 7.52 21.53
C LEU A 203 4.74 6.31 22.44
N GLU A 204 4.68 5.10 21.90
CA GLU A 204 4.42 3.88 22.66
C GLU A 204 5.71 3.20 23.18
N GLY A 205 6.90 3.78 22.97
CA GLY A 205 8.19 3.21 23.37
C GLY A 205 8.51 1.89 22.67
N LYS A 206 8.03 1.72 21.43
CA LYS A 206 8.19 0.51 20.60
C LYS A 206 9.06 0.74 19.37
N LEU A 207 9.78 1.85 19.31
CA LEU A 207 10.74 2.08 18.23
C LEU A 207 11.91 1.10 18.40
N GLU A 208 12.14 0.28 17.40
CA GLU A 208 13.07 -0.85 17.45
C GLU A 208 14.50 -0.43 17.10
N ASP A 209 15.46 -1.28 17.44
CA ASP A 209 16.82 -1.13 16.94
C ASP A 209 16.92 -1.44 15.43
N LEU A 210 18.02 -0.99 14.80
CA LEU A 210 18.22 -1.15 13.36
C LEU A 210 18.16 -2.60 12.90
N GLY A 211 18.62 -3.54 13.74
CA GLY A 211 18.63 -4.96 13.39
C GLY A 211 17.22 -5.55 13.29
N GLN A 212 16.31 -5.10 14.15
CA GLN A 212 14.91 -5.51 14.13
C GLN A 212 14.10 -4.75 13.09
N ALA A 213 14.29 -3.45 12.98
CA ALA A 213 13.60 -2.59 12.02
C ALA A 213 13.87 -3.01 10.58
N GLY A 214 15.08 -3.53 10.30
CA GLY A 214 15.50 -3.95 8.96
C GLY A 214 15.17 -5.39 8.58
N GLY A 215 14.63 -6.19 9.51
CA GLY A 215 14.42 -7.62 9.32
C GLY A 215 13.00 -8.03 8.95
N ASP A 216 12.85 -9.30 8.54
CA ASP A 216 11.55 -9.95 8.37
C ASP A 216 10.99 -10.33 9.76
N SER A 217 10.43 -9.38 10.46
CA SER A 217 9.85 -9.58 11.79
C SER A 217 8.34 -9.90 11.69
N PRO A 218 7.83 -10.82 12.51
CA PRO A 218 6.39 -11.04 12.62
C PRO A 218 5.66 -9.94 13.37
N VAL A 219 6.39 -8.98 13.97
CA VAL A 219 5.81 -7.82 14.66
C VAL A 219 5.42 -6.74 13.69
N ARG A 220 4.38 -5.97 13.98
CA ARG A 220 3.93 -4.83 13.15
C ARG A 220 5.05 -3.78 13.01
N PRO A 221 5.22 -3.12 11.86
CA PRO A 221 4.40 -3.16 10.65
C PRO A 221 4.66 -4.34 9.70
N GLY A 222 5.30 -5.41 10.16
CA GLY A 222 5.48 -6.63 9.38
C GLY A 222 6.32 -6.42 8.13
N GLY A 223 5.86 -6.91 6.99
CA GLY A 223 6.57 -6.77 5.71
C GLY A 223 6.70 -5.35 5.19
N ASN A 224 5.98 -4.36 5.76
CA ASN A 224 6.14 -2.94 5.42
C ASN A 224 7.26 -2.24 6.20
N ARG A 225 7.84 -2.91 7.19
CA ARG A 225 8.83 -2.41 8.14
C ARG A 225 10.04 -1.74 7.48
N TYR A 226 10.66 -2.41 6.53
CA TYR A 226 11.86 -1.93 5.87
C TYR A 226 11.59 -0.74 4.93
N TYR A 227 10.39 -0.60 4.40
CA TYR A 227 9.98 0.60 3.66
C TYR A 227 9.80 1.80 4.61
N VAL A 228 9.03 1.58 5.69
CA VAL A 228 8.72 2.63 6.67
C VAL A 228 9.98 3.12 7.35
N PHE A 229 10.65 2.24 8.09
CA PHE A 229 11.81 2.62 8.88
C PHE A 229 13.02 2.94 8.01
N GLY A 230 13.26 2.16 6.93
CA GLY A 230 14.35 2.43 5.99
C GLY A 230 14.18 3.75 5.26
N GLY A 231 12.97 4.04 4.75
CA GLY A 231 12.69 5.29 4.04
C GLY A 231 12.81 6.52 4.93
N GLN A 232 12.16 6.52 6.10
CA GLN A 232 12.18 7.65 7.03
C GLN A 232 13.58 7.89 7.63
N TYR A 233 14.30 6.82 7.94
CA TYR A 233 15.67 6.92 8.45
C TYR A 233 16.65 7.45 7.40
N LEU A 234 16.60 6.95 6.16
CA LEU A 234 17.48 7.45 5.09
C LEU A 234 17.13 8.89 4.72
N ALA A 235 15.86 9.27 4.74
CA ALA A 235 15.45 10.66 4.54
C ALA A 235 16.07 11.59 5.59
N ASP A 236 15.97 11.27 6.88
CA ASP A 236 16.60 12.04 7.95
C ASP A 236 18.14 12.09 7.80
N LEU A 237 18.76 10.99 7.38
CA LEU A 237 20.21 10.94 7.18
C LEU A 237 20.66 11.83 6.03
N VAL A 238 19.94 11.79 4.91
CA VAL A 238 20.19 12.62 3.73
C VAL A 238 19.95 14.11 4.03
N ASP A 239 18.86 14.44 4.71
CA ASP A 239 18.53 15.82 5.09
C ASP A 239 19.66 16.46 5.94
N ARG A 240 20.35 15.65 6.76
CA ARG A 240 21.43 16.14 7.64
C ARG A 240 22.81 16.10 7.03
N GLN A 241 23.09 15.16 6.15
CA GLN A 241 24.45 14.91 5.66
C GLN A 241 24.63 15.12 4.15
N GLY A 242 23.52 15.33 3.42
CA GLY A 242 23.54 15.55 1.97
C GLY A 242 23.24 14.29 1.17
N GLU A 243 22.78 14.51 -0.05
CA GLU A 243 22.36 13.44 -0.98
C GLU A 243 23.56 12.65 -1.52
N GLU A 244 24.74 13.26 -1.60
CA GLU A 244 25.97 12.61 -2.10
C GLU A 244 26.39 11.40 -1.26
N GLY A 245 25.86 11.26 -0.05
CA GLY A 245 26.09 10.10 0.80
C GLY A 245 25.55 8.79 0.21
N LEU A 246 24.42 8.84 -0.51
CA LEU A 246 23.80 7.67 -1.12
C LEU A 246 24.66 7.03 -2.23
N PRO A 247 25.10 7.77 -3.28
CA PRO A 247 26.01 7.20 -4.28
C PRO A 247 27.34 6.75 -3.67
N GLY A 248 27.91 7.51 -2.74
CA GLY A 248 29.14 7.12 -2.03
C GLY A 248 28.99 5.78 -1.31
N PHE A 249 27.87 5.56 -0.63
CA PHE A 249 27.55 4.29 0.01
C PHE A 249 27.41 3.14 -0.99
N VAL A 250 26.70 3.34 -2.10
CA VAL A 250 26.47 2.32 -3.14
C VAL A 250 27.80 1.92 -3.80
N GLU A 251 28.65 2.88 -4.10
CA GLU A 251 30.00 2.63 -4.65
C GLU A 251 30.89 1.88 -3.65
N ALA A 252 30.87 2.29 -2.37
CA ALA A 252 31.65 1.64 -1.33
C ALA A 252 31.26 0.17 -1.13
N ILE A 253 29.97 -0.16 -1.12
CA ILE A 253 29.49 -1.56 -1.05
C ILE A 253 29.95 -2.35 -2.29
N SER A 254 29.79 -1.80 -3.49
CA SER A 254 30.15 -2.48 -4.73
C SER A 254 31.66 -2.74 -4.86
N GLY A 255 32.47 -1.88 -4.25
CA GLY A 255 33.93 -1.96 -4.21
C GLY A 255 34.50 -2.98 -3.21
N GLN A 256 33.70 -3.51 -2.29
CA GLN A 256 34.17 -4.41 -1.23
C GLN A 256 34.64 -5.77 -1.78
N TRP A 257 35.81 -6.23 -1.31
CA TRP A 257 36.32 -7.58 -1.52
C TRP A 257 35.85 -8.58 -0.45
N ILE A 258 35.40 -8.09 0.69
CA ILE A 258 34.79 -8.86 1.77
C ILE A 258 33.40 -8.29 1.98
N PRO A 259 32.32 -9.07 1.75
CA PRO A 259 30.96 -8.59 1.85
C PRO A 259 30.53 -8.27 3.30
N LEU A 260 29.34 -7.70 3.48
CA LEU A 260 28.67 -7.43 4.74
C LEU A 260 29.33 -6.34 5.62
N ARG A 261 30.20 -5.51 5.05
CA ARG A 261 30.83 -4.38 5.78
C ARG A 261 30.00 -3.10 5.62
N ILE A 262 28.70 -3.18 5.90
CA ILE A 262 27.76 -2.09 5.65
C ILE A 262 28.10 -0.80 6.43
N ASN A 263 28.48 -0.91 7.71
CA ASN A 263 28.89 0.25 8.51
C ASN A 263 30.20 0.90 8.03
N SER A 264 31.07 0.13 7.38
CA SER A 264 32.27 0.69 6.75
C SER A 264 31.90 1.52 5.52
N ALA A 265 31.02 0.99 4.68
CA ALA A 265 30.54 1.69 3.50
C ALA A 265 29.70 2.93 3.86
N SER A 266 28.90 2.84 4.94
CA SER A 266 28.16 4.00 5.46
C SER A 266 29.11 5.14 5.87
N ARG A 267 30.24 4.84 6.50
CA ARG A 267 31.23 5.89 6.84
C ARG A 267 31.91 6.50 5.60
N GLU A 268 32.04 5.73 4.50
CA GLU A 268 32.58 6.26 3.25
C GLU A 268 31.59 7.21 2.54
N GLY A 269 30.27 6.95 2.66
CA GLY A 269 29.23 7.80 2.10
C GLY A 269 28.79 8.95 3.03
N PHE A 270 28.65 8.67 4.32
CA PHE A 270 27.99 9.56 5.28
C PHE A 270 28.87 9.95 6.50
N ASP A 271 30.16 9.71 6.48
CA ASP A 271 31.09 9.97 7.59
C ASP A 271 30.68 9.35 8.96
N GLN A 272 29.62 8.56 8.99
CA GLN A 272 29.03 7.93 10.19
C GLN A 272 28.57 6.50 9.89
N SER A 273 28.62 5.60 10.86
CA SER A 273 28.01 4.28 10.67
C SER A 273 26.50 4.34 10.76
N PHE A 274 25.82 3.48 10.02
CA PHE A 274 24.36 3.40 10.10
C PHE A 274 23.85 3.07 11.51
N SER A 275 24.61 2.32 12.30
CA SER A 275 24.19 1.98 13.68
C SER A 275 24.24 3.20 14.60
N GLU A 276 25.26 4.07 14.47
CA GLU A 276 25.36 5.35 15.20
C GLU A 276 24.28 6.32 14.76
N ALA A 277 24.13 6.52 13.45
CA ALA A 277 23.13 7.41 12.87
C ALA A 277 21.69 6.99 13.22
N TRP A 278 21.43 5.67 13.31
CA TRP A 278 20.13 5.14 13.71
C TRP A 278 19.78 5.49 15.15
N ALA A 279 20.72 5.35 16.07
CA ALA A 279 20.49 5.72 17.48
C ALA A 279 20.13 7.21 17.60
N ASP A 280 20.88 8.07 16.91
CA ASP A 280 20.61 9.51 16.89
C ASP A 280 19.24 9.82 16.26
N TRP A 281 18.84 9.11 15.21
CA TRP A 281 17.53 9.27 14.57
C TRP A 281 16.39 8.80 15.48
N ALA A 282 16.57 7.67 16.20
CA ALA A 282 15.57 7.16 17.11
C ALA A 282 15.29 8.14 18.27
N ASP A 283 16.34 8.74 18.84
CA ASP A 283 16.22 9.75 19.88
C ASP A 283 15.51 11.01 19.39
N ARG A 284 15.83 11.48 18.16
CA ARG A 284 15.11 12.60 17.56
C ARG A 284 13.65 12.27 17.28
N SER A 285 13.37 11.11 16.68
CA SER A 285 12.01 10.68 16.40
C SER A 285 11.14 10.61 17.66
N ALA A 286 11.71 10.18 18.78
CA ALA A 286 11.03 10.18 20.09
C ALA A 286 10.72 11.62 20.54
N SER A 287 11.73 12.51 20.49
CA SER A 287 11.57 13.92 20.88
C SER A 287 10.56 14.66 20.00
N ASP A 288 10.57 14.44 18.69
CA ASP A 288 9.66 15.05 17.73
C ASP A 288 8.21 14.56 17.91
N ALA A 289 8.05 13.27 18.23
CA ALA A 289 6.76 12.67 18.54
C ALA A 289 6.15 13.27 19.82
N GLU A 290 6.94 13.43 20.90
CA GLU A 290 6.54 14.09 22.13
C GLU A 290 6.18 15.56 21.89
N ALA A 291 7.01 16.32 21.19
CA ALA A 291 6.74 17.73 20.86
C ALA A 291 5.47 17.88 20.02
N THR A 292 5.21 16.96 19.09
CA THR A 292 3.97 16.93 18.30
C THR A 292 2.75 16.65 19.20
N ALA A 293 2.85 15.67 20.10
CA ALA A 293 1.77 15.36 21.05
C ALA A 293 1.45 16.56 21.97
N GLU A 294 2.48 17.21 22.52
CA GLU A 294 2.30 18.43 23.33
C GLU A 294 1.65 19.57 22.54
N ARG A 295 2.06 19.80 21.29
CA ARG A 295 1.48 20.83 20.42
C ARG A 295 0.01 20.57 20.16
N LEU A 296 -0.38 19.34 19.83
CA LEU A 296 -1.74 18.96 19.49
C LEU A 296 -2.67 18.99 20.72
N THR A 297 -2.16 18.65 21.90
CA THR A 297 -2.97 18.59 23.13
C THR A 297 -3.06 19.92 23.89
N ARG A 298 -2.34 20.94 23.43
CA ARG A 298 -2.29 22.26 24.11
C ARG A 298 -3.65 22.95 24.17
N THR A 299 -4.46 22.84 23.11
CA THR A 299 -5.75 23.51 22.99
C THR A 299 -6.95 22.56 23.00
N THR A 300 -6.75 21.33 22.58
CA THR A 300 -7.79 20.30 22.43
C THR A 300 -7.26 18.99 22.99
N PRO A 301 -7.97 18.35 23.96
CA PRO A 301 -7.55 17.05 24.47
C PRO A 301 -7.39 16.02 23.35
N ALA A 302 -6.44 15.10 23.52
CA ALA A 302 -6.31 13.98 22.60
C ALA A 302 -7.58 13.11 22.64
N THR A 303 -8.02 12.67 21.47
CA THR A 303 -9.10 11.70 21.35
C THR A 303 -8.54 10.32 21.71
N ALA A 304 -9.18 9.64 22.67
CA ALA A 304 -8.83 8.30 23.11
C ALA A 304 -10.01 7.34 22.91
N PRO A 305 -10.11 6.67 21.76
CA PRO A 305 -11.20 5.74 21.50
C PRO A 305 -11.14 4.54 22.48
N VAL A 306 -12.32 4.10 22.92
CA VAL A 306 -12.44 2.81 23.65
C VAL A 306 -12.26 1.69 22.65
N THR A 307 -11.17 0.95 22.73
CA THR A 307 -10.89 -0.21 21.87
C THR A 307 -11.90 -1.32 22.17
N LEU A 308 -12.52 -1.86 21.13
CA LEU A 308 -13.54 -2.91 21.25
C LEU A 308 -12.94 -4.31 21.30
N GLU A 309 -11.91 -4.55 20.50
CA GLU A 309 -11.21 -5.83 20.40
C GLU A 309 -9.72 -5.57 20.15
N PRO A 310 -8.87 -5.57 21.19
CA PRO A 310 -7.43 -5.35 21.02
C PRO A 310 -6.77 -6.63 20.48
N THR A 311 -6.44 -6.69 19.22
CA THR A 311 -5.82 -7.87 18.60
C THR A 311 -4.44 -7.60 18.01
N GLY A 312 -4.15 -6.34 17.74
CA GLY A 312 -2.95 -5.91 17.02
C GLY A 312 -2.90 -6.54 15.62
N TRP A 313 -2.88 -5.81 14.57
CA TRP A 313 -2.69 -6.00 13.14
C TRP A 313 -3.66 -5.15 12.33
N GLU A 314 -4.76 -5.71 11.82
CA GLU A 314 -5.65 -4.95 10.94
C GLU A 314 -7.11 -5.28 11.25
N GLN A 315 -7.82 -4.27 11.73
CA GLN A 315 -9.26 -4.25 11.83
C GLN A 315 -9.74 -2.99 11.11
N LEU A 316 -10.39 -3.17 9.97
CA LEU A 316 -10.80 -2.09 9.08
C LEU A 316 -12.25 -2.27 8.63
N TYR A 317 -12.77 -1.21 8.04
CA TYR A 317 -14.10 -1.19 7.40
C TYR A 317 -15.25 -1.53 8.35
N PRO A 318 -15.35 -0.90 9.54
CA PRO A 318 -16.52 -1.09 10.38
C PRO A 318 -17.80 -0.62 9.64
N ARG A 319 -18.89 -1.39 9.81
CA ARG A 319 -20.22 -1.05 9.29
C ARG A 319 -21.25 -1.33 10.37
N ILE A 320 -22.26 -0.46 10.49
CA ILE A 320 -23.34 -0.66 11.44
C ILE A 320 -24.15 -1.91 11.06
N TRP A 321 -24.39 -2.79 12.02
CA TRP A 321 -25.15 -4.02 11.83
C TRP A 321 -25.96 -4.38 13.08
N GLY A 322 -27.28 -4.13 13.03
CA GLY A 322 -28.15 -4.23 14.20
C GLY A 322 -27.74 -3.26 15.30
N GLU A 323 -27.59 -3.75 16.54
CA GLU A 323 -27.14 -2.94 17.69
C GLU A 323 -25.60 -2.84 17.82
N GLY A 324 -24.87 -3.32 16.84
CA GLY A 324 -23.40 -3.34 16.85
C GLY A 324 -22.81 -3.04 15.48
N ILE A 325 -21.64 -3.61 15.26
CA ILE A 325 -20.91 -3.45 14.00
C ILE A 325 -20.41 -4.78 13.46
N VAL A 326 -20.17 -4.83 12.16
CA VAL A 326 -19.31 -5.83 11.51
C VAL A 326 -18.08 -5.14 10.94
N PHE A 327 -16.97 -5.86 10.86
CA PHE A 327 -15.69 -5.34 10.38
C PHE A 327 -14.81 -6.45 9.81
N ALA A 328 -13.88 -6.09 8.94
CA ALA A 328 -12.87 -6.99 8.43
C ALA A 328 -11.67 -7.06 9.39
N ARG A 329 -11.15 -8.28 9.63
CA ARG A 329 -10.00 -8.54 10.49
C ARG A 329 -8.98 -9.44 9.81
N ALA A 330 -7.70 -9.06 9.91
CA ALA A 330 -6.56 -9.90 9.57
C ALA A 330 -5.52 -9.82 10.70
N ASP A 331 -5.20 -10.94 11.34
CA ASP A 331 -4.32 -11.00 12.52
C ASP A 331 -3.08 -11.86 12.31
N ARG A 332 -2.85 -12.35 11.09
CA ARG A 332 -1.76 -13.25 10.68
C ARG A 332 -1.61 -14.53 11.52
N ARG A 333 -2.51 -14.77 12.45
CA ARG A 333 -2.56 -16.00 13.28
C ARG A 333 -3.67 -16.92 12.86
N SER A 334 -4.71 -16.35 12.26
CA SER A 334 -5.86 -17.04 11.68
C SER A 334 -6.10 -16.53 10.27
N ASP A 335 -6.92 -17.25 9.51
CA ASP A 335 -7.39 -16.74 8.22
C ASP A 335 -8.11 -15.40 8.41
N PRO A 336 -8.02 -14.47 7.44
CA PRO A 336 -8.81 -13.25 7.44
C PRO A 336 -10.31 -13.53 7.58
N GLN A 337 -11.06 -12.64 8.25
CA GLN A 337 -12.45 -12.86 8.65
C GLN A 337 -13.26 -11.58 8.61
N ILE A 338 -14.56 -11.72 8.39
CA ILE A 338 -15.53 -10.71 8.80
C ILE A 338 -16.06 -11.12 10.17
N ARG A 339 -16.03 -10.18 11.12
CA ARG A 339 -16.44 -10.37 12.51
C ARG A 339 -17.56 -9.41 12.87
N ARG A 340 -18.32 -9.77 13.91
CA ARG A 340 -19.36 -8.95 14.53
C ARG A 340 -18.95 -8.62 15.96
N TRP A 341 -19.12 -7.38 16.34
CA TRP A 341 -19.13 -6.93 17.72
C TRP A 341 -20.47 -6.27 18.06
N ALA A 342 -20.99 -6.51 19.27
CA ALA A 342 -22.19 -5.87 19.80
C ALA A 342 -21.99 -5.47 21.26
N PRO A 343 -22.71 -4.46 21.78
CA PRO A 343 -22.71 -4.14 23.19
C PRO A 343 -23.05 -5.37 24.04
N GLY A 344 -22.22 -5.65 25.07
CA GLY A 344 -22.36 -6.85 25.91
C GLY A 344 -21.60 -8.08 25.43
N SER A 345 -20.89 -8.04 24.30
CA SER A 345 -19.98 -9.12 23.89
C SER A 345 -19.05 -9.49 25.04
N GLY A 346 -18.95 -10.78 25.35
CA GLY A 346 -18.13 -11.33 26.45
C GLY A 346 -18.81 -11.37 27.82
N THR A 347 -19.96 -10.73 28.03
CA THR A 347 -20.64 -10.73 29.34
C THR A 347 -21.59 -11.91 29.52
N ASP A 348 -22.01 -12.53 28.42
CA ASP A 348 -22.95 -13.66 28.35
C ASP A 348 -22.26 -15.01 28.07
N GLY A 349 -20.92 -15.06 28.16
CA GLY A 349 -20.12 -16.22 27.80
C GLY A 349 -19.78 -16.29 26.30
N SER A 350 -20.18 -15.30 25.49
CA SER A 350 -19.70 -15.13 24.13
C SER A 350 -18.22 -14.73 24.10
N ASP A 351 -17.55 -14.89 22.96
CA ASP A 351 -16.17 -14.44 22.77
C ASP A 351 -16.10 -12.93 23.03
N PRO A 352 -15.34 -12.43 24.01
CA PRO A 352 -15.17 -11.00 24.24
C PRO A 352 -14.61 -10.25 23.01
N ASN A 353 -13.96 -10.99 22.14
CA ASN A 353 -13.40 -10.48 20.88
C ASN A 353 -14.43 -10.50 19.73
N GLY A 354 -15.72 -10.59 20.03
CA GLY A 354 -16.78 -10.64 19.04
C GLY A 354 -16.94 -11.99 18.33
N GLU A 355 -17.95 -12.10 17.48
CA GLU A 355 -18.32 -13.32 16.77
C GLU A 355 -17.70 -13.36 15.37
N LYS A 356 -17.07 -14.48 15.01
CA LYS A 356 -16.68 -14.75 13.62
C LYS A 356 -17.92 -15.08 12.79
N LEU A 357 -18.22 -14.26 11.79
CA LEU A 357 -19.31 -14.50 10.86
C LEU A 357 -18.92 -15.37 9.68
N LEU A 358 -17.74 -15.10 9.09
CA LEU A 358 -17.20 -15.85 7.96
C LEU A 358 -15.70 -15.63 7.79
N ARG A 359 -15.07 -16.56 7.04
CA ARG A 359 -13.69 -16.47 6.59
C ARG A 359 -13.63 -15.77 5.23
N THR A 360 -12.56 -15.00 5.01
CA THR A 360 -12.26 -14.32 3.74
C THR A 360 -10.87 -14.69 3.24
N ASN A 361 -10.55 -14.37 1.97
CA ASN A 361 -9.24 -14.63 1.37
C ASN A 361 -8.21 -13.52 1.67
N GLY A 362 -8.67 -12.38 2.19
CA GLY A 362 -7.87 -11.22 2.53
C GLY A 362 -8.66 -10.26 3.39
N LEU A 363 -8.11 -9.08 3.65
CA LEU A 363 -8.83 -8.00 4.31
C LEU A 363 -9.87 -7.43 3.31
N SER A 364 -11.13 -7.88 3.47
CA SER A 364 -12.20 -7.59 2.51
C SER A 364 -12.88 -6.27 2.80
N THR A 365 -13.07 -5.45 1.76
CA THR A 365 -14.01 -4.32 1.82
C THR A 365 -15.44 -4.84 1.86
N LEU A 366 -16.29 -4.22 2.66
CA LEU A 366 -17.65 -4.71 2.89
C LEU A 366 -18.65 -3.59 3.15
N ASP A 367 -19.93 -3.91 2.97
CA ASP A 367 -21.05 -3.10 3.42
C ASP A 367 -22.23 -3.96 3.87
N THR A 368 -23.19 -3.34 4.56
CA THR A 368 -24.30 -4.02 5.23
C THR A 368 -25.65 -3.44 4.82
N GLY A 369 -26.60 -4.31 4.54
CA GLY A 369 -28.01 -3.94 4.37
C GLY A 369 -28.76 -3.90 5.71
N SER A 370 -29.80 -3.09 5.77
CA SER A 370 -30.68 -2.98 6.95
C SER A 370 -31.41 -4.28 7.30
N ASP A 371 -31.50 -5.22 6.36
CA ASP A 371 -32.04 -6.57 6.54
C ASP A 371 -31.05 -7.58 7.13
N GLY A 372 -29.79 -7.18 7.35
CA GLY A 372 -28.71 -8.02 7.84
C GLY A 372 -27.89 -8.71 6.74
N THR A 373 -28.13 -8.39 5.48
CA THR A 373 -27.27 -8.78 4.35
C THR A 373 -25.89 -8.16 4.48
N ILE A 374 -24.84 -8.90 4.14
CA ILE A 374 -23.47 -8.38 4.02
C ILE A 374 -23.00 -8.61 2.59
N VAL A 375 -22.54 -7.55 1.92
CA VAL A 375 -21.85 -7.62 0.63
C VAL A 375 -20.36 -7.35 0.87
N PHE A 376 -19.49 -8.18 0.32
CA PHE A 376 -18.05 -8.05 0.51
C PHE A 376 -17.27 -8.49 -0.71
N ALA A 377 -16.07 -7.94 -0.87
CA ALA A 377 -15.17 -8.26 -1.97
C ALA A 377 -14.17 -9.36 -1.57
N GLN A 378 -13.82 -10.24 -2.50
CA GLN A 378 -12.75 -11.22 -2.34
C GLN A 378 -11.93 -11.37 -3.61
N LEU A 379 -10.62 -11.55 -3.43
CA LEU A 379 -9.72 -11.95 -4.50
C LEU A 379 -9.91 -13.43 -4.81
N GLU A 380 -10.03 -13.76 -6.10
CA GLU A 380 -10.26 -15.11 -6.60
C GLU A 380 -9.34 -15.43 -7.78
N TYR A 381 -8.87 -16.67 -7.84
CA TYR A 381 -8.29 -17.17 -9.08
C TYR A 381 -9.39 -17.32 -10.14
N THR A 382 -9.32 -16.55 -11.21
CA THR A 382 -10.24 -16.69 -12.35
C THR A 382 -9.71 -17.70 -13.38
N ASP A 383 -8.39 -17.81 -13.45
CA ASP A 383 -7.64 -18.83 -14.18
C ASP A 383 -6.25 -19.02 -13.53
N PRO A 384 -5.35 -19.87 -14.06
CA PRO A 384 -4.02 -20.09 -13.48
C PRO A 384 -3.12 -18.86 -13.40
N TYR A 385 -3.45 -17.78 -14.12
CA TYR A 385 -2.60 -16.58 -14.27
C TYR A 385 -3.22 -15.33 -13.67
N ARG A 386 -4.54 -15.32 -13.42
CA ARG A 386 -5.27 -14.11 -13.03
C ARG A 386 -5.90 -14.25 -11.66
N ILE A 387 -5.66 -13.25 -10.81
CA ILE A 387 -6.32 -13.08 -9.51
C ILE A 387 -7.11 -11.79 -9.57
N ARG A 388 -8.43 -11.89 -9.47
CA ARG A 388 -9.35 -10.77 -9.61
C ARG A 388 -10.35 -10.70 -8.46
N SER A 389 -10.81 -9.51 -8.16
CA SER A 389 -11.76 -9.27 -7.10
C SER A 389 -13.18 -9.47 -7.57
N ASP A 390 -13.98 -10.18 -6.78
CA ASP A 390 -15.41 -10.39 -7.02
C ASP A 390 -16.24 -10.14 -5.78
N LEU A 391 -17.50 -9.77 -5.98
CA LEU A 391 -18.44 -9.58 -4.88
C LEU A 391 -19.10 -10.89 -4.44
N TYR A 392 -19.27 -10.98 -3.14
CA TYR A 392 -19.98 -12.04 -2.43
C TYR A 392 -21.11 -11.44 -1.61
N VAL A 393 -22.16 -12.21 -1.41
CA VAL A 393 -23.30 -11.86 -0.56
C VAL A 393 -23.46 -12.92 0.51
N ARG A 394 -23.47 -12.49 1.77
CA ARG A 394 -23.95 -13.27 2.90
C ARG A 394 -25.38 -12.84 3.23
N ASN A 395 -26.33 -13.74 3.05
CA ASN A 395 -27.72 -13.49 3.37
C ASN A 395 -27.96 -13.45 4.90
N PRO A 396 -29.08 -12.91 5.38
CA PRO A 396 -29.43 -12.90 6.81
C PRO A 396 -29.45 -14.30 7.45
N ASP A 397 -29.78 -15.34 6.69
CA ASP A 397 -29.75 -16.75 7.13
C ASP A 397 -28.33 -17.35 7.26
N GLY A 398 -27.29 -16.55 6.98
CA GLY A 398 -25.89 -16.96 7.06
C GLY A 398 -25.33 -17.61 5.80
N ARG A 399 -26.15 -17.88 4.79
CA ARG A 399 -25.66 -18.45 3.52
C ARG A 399 -24.85 -17.44 2.74
N VAL A 400 -23.67 -17.89 2.26
CA VAL A 400 -22.77 -17.10 1.42
C VAL A 400 -22.86 -17.59 -0.03
N ARG A 401 -22.97 -16.66 -0.97
CA ARG A 401 -22.88 -16.92 -2.41
C ARG A 401 -21.94 -15.94 -3.10
N ARG A 402 -21.19 -16.39 -4.08
CA ARG A 402 -20.48 -15.53 -5.02
C ARG A 402 -21.50 -14.85 -5.93
N LEU A 403 -21.51 -13.52 -5.96
CA LEU A 403 -22.46 -12.73 -6.73
C LEU A 403 -21.96 -12.50 -8.16
N THR A 404 -20.69 -12.17 -8.32
CA THR A 404 -20.08 -11.88 -9.62
C THR A 404 -18.95 -12.87 -9.94
N ARG A 405 -18.52 -12.92 -11.21
CA ARG A 405 -17.40 -13.75 -11.67
C ARG A 405 -16.57 -12.99 -12.66
N ASP A 406 -15.28 -12.84 -12.37
CA ASP A 406 -14.32 -12.12 -13.20
C ASP A 406 -14.75 -10.67 -13.49
N ALA A 407 -15.46 -10.06 -12.54
CA ALA A 407 -16.04 -8.73 -12.70
C ALA A 407 -15.13 -7.62 -12.16
N ARG A 408 -14.08 -7.98 -11.41
CA ARG A 408 -13.06 -7.07 -10.88
C ARG A 408 -13.64 -5.99 -9.98
N LEU A 409 -14.46 -6.38 -9.00
CA LEU A 409 -15.24 -5.47 -8.15
C LEU A 409 -14.70 -5.43 -6.73
N SER A 410 -14.58 -4.22 -6.19
CA SER A 410 -14.21 -3.94 -4.80
C SER A 410 -15.05 -2.80 -4.22
N HIS A 411 -14.90 -2.51 -2.93
CA HIS A 411 -15.52 -1.39 -2.23
C HIS A 411 -17.04 -1.28 -2.46
N PRO A 412 -17.82 -2.34 -2.17
CA PRO A 412 -19.27 -2.26 -2.32
C PRO A 412 -19.89 -1.31 -1.29
N SER A 413 -20.94 -0.58 -1.71
CA SER A 413 -21.84 0.13 -0.80
C SER A 413 -23.28 -0.09 -1.22
N ILE A 414 -24.10 -0.60 -0.30
CA ILE A 414 -25.48 -1.00 -0.56
C ILE A 414 -26.39 0.23 -0.58
N ALA A 415 -27.19 0.37 -1.65
CA ALA A 415 -28.19 1.41 -1.74
C ALA A 415 -29.30 1.22 -0.70
N PRO A 416 -29.91 2.29 -0.16
CA PRO A 416 -31.12 2.19 0.65
C PRO A 416 -32.20 1.40 -0.08
N GLY A 417 -32.77 0.40 0.57
CA GLY A 417 -33.72 -0.54 -0.05
C GLY A 417 -33.11 -1.88 -0.46
N GLY A 418 -31.78 -2.04 -0.38
CA GLY A 418 -31.11 -3.35 -0.39
C GLY A 418 -31.05 -4.11 -1.71
N SER A 419 -31.59 -3.56 -2.81
CA SER A 419 -31.67 -4.28 -4.10
C SER A 419 -30.43 -4.12 -4.99
N ARG A 420 -29.65 -3.05 -4.80
CA ARG A 420 -28.47 -2.72 -5.60
C ARG A 420 -27.34 -2.18 -4.70
N ALA A 421 -26.13 -2.23 -5.21
CA ALA A 421 -24.97 -1.60 -4.61
C ALA A 421 -24.23 -0.75 -5.66
N VAL A 422 -23.45 0.24 -5.23
CA VAL A 422 -22.35 0.80 -6.02
C VAL A 422 -21.07 0.06 -5.65
N ALA A 423 -20.19 -0.13 -6.62
CA ALA A 423 -18.88 -0.74 -6.41
C ALA A 423 -17.82 -0.10 -7.34
N VAL A 424 -16.56 -0.26 -6.99
CA VAL A 424 -15.42 0.08 -7.86
C VAL A 424 -15.14 -1.12 -8.75
N GLN A 425 -15.06 -0.89 -10.06
CA GLN A 425 -14.68 -1.88 -11.07
C GLN A 425 -13.31 -1.56 -11.64
N GLU A 426 -12.34 -2.45 -11.50
CA GLU A 426 -11.01 -2.34 -12.10
C GLU A 426 -11.04 -2.72 -13.58
N GLY A 427 -10.21 -2.07 -14.41
CA GLY A 427 -10.03 -2.37 -15.84
C GLY A 427 -9.16 -1.35 -16.54
N GLU A 428 -8.51 -1.76 -17.63
CA GLU A 428 -7.72 -0.88 -18.49
C GLU A 428 -6.60 -0.09 -17.76
N GLY A 429 -6.08 -0.64 -16.64
CA GLY A 429 -5.08 0.05 -15.80
C GLY A 429 -5.63 1.23 -14.99
N THR A 430 -6.94 1.35 -14.90
CA THR A 430 -7.68 2.34 -14.12
C THR A 430 -8.91 1.69 -13.49
N ASN A 431 -9.88 2.49 -13.01
CA ASN A 431 -11.14 1.97 -12.51
C ASN A 431 -12.32 2.91 -12.79
N ARG A 432 -13.51 2.41 -12.51
CA ARG A 432 -14.75 3.17 -12.61
C ARG A 432 -15.75 2.77 -11.53
N LEU A 433 -16.79 3.56 -11.36
CA LEU A 433 -17.94 3.19 -10.55
C LEU A 433 -18.99 2.45 -11.40
N VAL A 434 -19.56 1.40 -10.81
CA VAL A 434 -20.66 0.63 -11.39
C VAL A 434 -21.79 0.43 -10.38
N LEU A 435 -23.02 0.35 -10.87
CA LEU A 435 -24.15 -0.13 -10.10
C LEU A 435 -24.28 -1.64 -10.31
N VAL A 436 -24.48 -2.37 -9.23
CA VAL A 436 -24.57 -3.84 -9.19
C VAL A 436 -25.95 -4.23 -8.69
N ASP A 437 -26.69 -5.04 -9.44
CA ASP A 437 -27.91 -5.69 -8.94
C ASP A 437 -27.53 -6.81 -7.98
N LEU A 438 -27.97 -6.74 -6.73
CA LEU A 438 -27.57 -7.70 -5.69
C LEU A 438 -28.25 -9.07 -5.81
N ARG A 439 -29.22 -9.21 -6.69
CA ARG A 439 -29.88 -10.50 -6.98
C ARG A 439 -29.19 -11.24 -8.11
N SER A 440 -29.02 -10.57 -9.27
CA SER A 440 -28.47 -11.16 -10.50
C SER A 440 -26.96 -11.04 -10.63
N GLY A 441 -26.35 -9.99 -10.07
CA GLY A 441 -24.95 -9.60 -10.30
C GLY A 441 -24.75 -8.78 -11.56
N ASP A 442 -25.83 -8.34 -12.21
CA ASP A 442 -25.73 -7.50 -13.41
C ASP A 442 -25.13 -6.13 -13.09
N LEU A 443 -24.30 -5.62 -14.02
CA LEU A 443 -23.56 -4.40 -13.86
C LEU A 443 -24.06 -3.32 -14.80
N VAL A 444 -24.22 -2.10 -14.28
CA VAL A 444 -24.48 -0.89 -15.06
C VAL A 444 -23.38 0.13 -14.76
N PRO A 445 -22.55 0.52 -15.74
CA PRO A 445 -21.55 1.56 -15.57
C PRO A 445 -22.18 2.88 -15.12
N LEU A 446 -21.63 3.48 -14.06
CA LEU A 446 -22.02 4.80 -13.57
C LEU A 446 -21.06 5.89 -14.06
N THR A 447 -19.76 5.56 -14.15
CA THR A 447 -18.73 6.43 -14.74
C THR A 447 -17.99 5.69 -15.85
N PRO A 448 -17.34 6.38 -16.80
CA PRO A 448 -16.47 5.72 -17.78
C PRO A 448 -15.17 5.23 -17.13
N PHE A 449 -14.44 4.34 -17.79
CA PHE A 449 -13.01 4.19 -17.55
C PHE A 449 -12.29 5.44 -18.06
N ASP A 450 -11.46 6.03 -17.21
CA ASP A 450 -10.63 7.20 -17.54
C ASP A 450 -9.27 7.03 -16.85
N ALA A 451 -8.20 7.00 -17.65
CA ALA A 451 -6.85 6.82 -17.14
C ALA A 451 -6.36 7.98 -16.25
N GLU A 452 -7.04 9.11 -16.27
CA GLU A 452 -6.77 10.29 -15.45
C GLU A 452 -7.67 10.37 -14.20
N VAL A 453 -8.47 9.34 -13.93
CA VAL A 453 -9.39 9.34 -12.77
C VAL A 453 -9.40 7.97 -12.11
N HIS A 454 -9.22 7.97 -10.80
CA HIS A 454 -9.45 6.77 -9.98
C HIS A 454 -10.48 7.06 -8.89
N TRP A 455 -11.27 6.04 -8.58
CA TRP A 455 -12.34 6.09 -7.59
C TRP A 455 -12.08 5.08 -6.49
N THR A 456 -12.45 5.43 -5.25
CA THR A 456 -12.38 4.46 -4.15
C THR A 456 -13.42 4.75 -3.06
N MET A 457 -13.80 3.70 -2.34
CA MET A 457 -14.61 3.75 -1.11
C MET A 457 -15.94 4.54 -1.26
N PRO A 458 -16.78 4.22 -2.26
CA PRO A 458 -18.09 4.86 -2.39
C PRO A 458 -18.98 4.54 -1.19
N SER A 459 -19.88 5.48 -0.84
CA SER A 459 -20.86 5.36 0.26
C SER A 459 -22.19 6.01 -0.14
N TRP A 460 -23.27 5.22 -0.16
CA TRP A 460 -24.62 5.70 -0.45
C TRP A 460 -25.15 6.60 0.65
N SER A 461 -25.80 7.71 0.27
CA SER A 461 -26.59 8.50 1.20
C SER A 461 -27.82 7.72 1.69
N PRO A 462 -28.28 7.94 2.94
CA PRO A 462 -29.46 7.25 3.48
C PRO A 462 -30.75 7.49 2.68
N ASP A 463 -30.85 8.61 1.97
CA ASP A 463 -32.00 8.93 1.09
C ASP A 463 -31.86 8.37 -0.34
N GLY A 464 -30.73 7.74 -0.67
CA GLY A 464 -30.43 7.14 -1.97
C GLY A 464 -30.21 8.13 -3.11
N ARG A 465 -30.03 9.42 -2.83
CA ARG A 465 -29.92 10.47 -3.85
C ARG A 465 -28.50 10.84 -4.21
N ARG A 466 -27.52 10.45 -3.42
CA ARG A 466 -26.10 10.75 -3.62
C ARG A 466 -25.22 9.57 -3.22
N ILE A 467 -24.03 9.55 -3.78
CA ILE A 467 -22.95 8.66 -3.38
C ILE A 467 -21.76 9.54 -3.02
N ALA A 468 -21.31 9.51 -1.78
CA ALA A 468 -20.04 10.11 -1.38
C ALA A 468 -18.91 9.16 -1.80
N VAL A 469 -17.81 9.68 -2.34
CA VAL A 469 -16.73 8.84 -2.85
C VAL A 469 -15.42 9.64 -2.86
N SER A 470 -14.29 8.96 -2.72
CA SER A 470 -12.97 9.56 -2.91
C SER A 470 -12.53 9.41 -4.37
N ARG A 471 -11.97 10.48 -4.93
CA ARG A 471 -11.51 10.58 -6.32
C ARG A 471 -10.09 11.09 -6.38
N TRP A 472 -9.27 10.43 -7.17
CA TRP A 472 -7.92 10.89 -7.50
C TRP A 472 -7.84 11.37 -8.95
N VAL A 473 -7.02 12.40 -9.19
CA VAL A 473 -6.61 12.89 -10.52
C VAL A 473 -5.11 13.19 -10.51
N PRO A 474 -4.41 13.15 -11.68
CA PRO A 474 -2.97 13.39 -11.76
C PRO A 474 -2.56 14.76 -11.19
N GLY A 475 -1.49 14.75 -10.39
CA GLY A 475 -0.93 15.95 -9.78
C GLY A 475 -1.66 16.39 -8.50
N ASP A 476 -2.68 15.64 -8.09
CA ASP A 476 -3.39 15.84 -6.84
C ASP A 476 -3.38 14.57 -5.98
N LEU A 477 -3.94 14.63 -4.78
CA LEU A 477 -4.18 13.45 -3.94
C LEU A 477 -5.66 13.04 -4.04
N TRP A 478 -6.21 12.47 -3.00
CA TRP A 478 -7.58 11.94 -3.01
C TRP A 478 -8.56 12.97 -2.46
N ASP A 479 -9.44 13.48 -3.30
CA ASP A 479 -10.50 14.41 -2.92
C ASP A 479 -11.82 13.70 -2.66
N LEU A 480 -12.56 14.22 -1.68
CA LEU A 480 -13.93 13.82 -1.38
C LEU A 480 -14.93 14.57 -2.27
N GLY A 481 -15.94 13.89 -2.74
CA GLY A 481 -17.08 14.54 -3.40
C GLY A 481 -18.29 13.63 -3.52
N LEU A 482 -19.27 14.12 -4.24
CA LEU A 482 -20.58 13.49 -4.44
C LEU A 482 -20.79 13.11 -5.89
N ILE A 483 -21.34 11.92 -6.11
CA ILE A 483 -21.86 11.50 -7.41
C ILE A 483 -23.37 11.39 -7.35
N ASP A 484 -24.00 11.85 -8.41
CA ASP A 484 -25.41 11.61 -8.67
C ASP A 484 -25.58 10.19 -9.27
N PRO A 485 -26.34 9.29 -8.62
CA PRO A 485 -26.42 7.89 -9.04
C PRO A 485 -27.18 7.65 -10.35
N ASP A 486 -27.93 8.64 -10.86
CA ASP A 486 -28.69 8.52 -12.10
C ASP A 486 -27.90 9.06 -13.30
N THR A 487 -27.01 10.03 -13.07
CA THR A 487 -26.29 10.74 -14.14
C THR A 487 -24.78 10.52 -14.14
N GLY A 488 -24.19 10.06 -13.02
CA GLY A 488 -22.74 9.93 -12.85
C GLY A 488 -22.00 11.27 -12.69
N ILE A 489 -22.72 12.39 -12.52
CA ILE A 489 -22.10 13.71 -12.39
C ILE A 489 -21.43 13.84 -11.03
N TRP A 490 -20.14 14.20 -11.06
CA TRP A 490 -19.30 14.49 -9.90
C TRP A 490 -19.44 15.93 -9.43
N THR A 491 -19.50 16.13 -8.12
CA THR A 491 -19.45 17.43 -7.45
C THR A 491 -18.44 17.36 -6.31
N PRO A 492 -17.33 18.12 -6.34
CA PRO A 492 -16.32 18.08 -5.28
C PRO A 492 -16.85 18.66 -3.96
N LEU A 493 -16.35 18.14 -2.84
CA LEU A 493 -16.51 18.68 -1.50
C LEU A 493 -15.17 19.16 -0.93
N THR A 494 -14.08 18.57 -1.37
CA THR A 494 -12.72 19.01 -1.08
C THR A 494 -11.92 19.14 -2.38
N GLU A 495 -10.94 20.03 -2.38
CA GLU A 495 -10.02 20.28 -3.49
C GLU A 495 -8.70 20.77 -2.88
N ASP A 496 -7.94 19.86 -2.24
CA ASP A 496 -6.68 20.19 -1.58
C ASP A 496 -5.73 18.96 -1.60
N ARG A 497 -4.46 19.19 -1.24
CA ARG A 497 -3.45 18.11 -1.20
C ARG A 497 -3.51 17.34 0.11
N ALA A 498 -4.66 16.73 0.40
CA ALA A 498 -4.84 15.81 1.51
C ALA A 498 -5.33 14.44 1.00
N LEU A 499 -5.13 13.40 1.80
CA LEU A 499 -5.74 12.09 1.57
C LEU A 499 -7.13 12.08 2.21
N ASP A 500 -8.17 12.37 1.44
CA ASP A 500 -9.57 12.33 1.88
C ASP A 500 -10.19 10.98 1.53
N MET A 501 -10.29 10.09 2.52
CA MET A 501 -10.57 8.68 2.32
C MET A 501 -11.74 8.17 3.17
N SER A 502 -12.38 7.09 2.70
CA SER A 502 -13.41 6.36 3.46
C SER A 502 -14.61 7.21 3.91
N PRO A 503 -15.29 7.94 3.00
CA PRO A 503 -16.46 8.71 3.37
C PRO A 503 -17.59 7.81 3.90
N THR A 504 -18.33 8.32 4.88
CA THR A 504 -19.54 7.72 5.42
C THR A 504 -20.57 8.80 5.78
N TRP A 505 -21.84 8.46 5.69
CA TRP A 505 -22.94 9.36 6.03
C TRP A 505 -23.37 9.17 7.48
N THR A 506 -23.83 10.25 8.10
CA THR A 506 -24.65 10.13 9.31
C THR A 506 -26.00 9.50 8.99
N PRO A 507 -26.65 8.77 9.92
CA PRO A 507 -27.94 8.12 9.66
C PRO A 507 -29.06 9.05 9.19
N ASP A 508 -29.01 10.33 9.61
CA ASP A 508 -29.96 11.37 9.19
C ASP A 508 -29.61 12.04 7.85
N GLY A 509 -28.47 11.67 7.24
CA GLY A 509 -27.97 12.22 5.97
C GLY A 509 -27.54 13.68 6.02
N ARG A 510 -27.37 14.27 7.22
CA ARG A 510 -27.01 15.67 7.39
C ARG A 510 -25.51 15.94 7.38
N ALA A 511 -24.70 14.93 7.64
CA ALA A 511 -23.26 15.06 7.60
C ALA A 511 -22.59 13.89 6.87
N ILE A 512 -21.39 14.16 6.36
CA ILE A 512 -20.47 13.17 5.82
C ILE A 512 -19.21 13.23 6.66
N LEU A 513 -18.77 12.05 7.15
CA LEU A 513 -17.51 11.89 7.85
C LEU A 513 -16.52 11.16 6.94
N TRP A 514 -15.24 11.47 7.07
CA TRP A 514 -14.18 10.78 6.35
C TRP A 514 -12.85 10.88 7.10
N ALA A 515 -11.88 10.03 6.74
CA ALA A 515 -10.50 10.15 7.22
C ALA A 515 -9.74 11.14 6.35
N SER A 516 -8.99 12.05 6.97
CA SER A 516 -8.17 13.05 6.28
C SER A 516 -6.87 13.32 7.02
N ASP A 517 -5.80 13.48 6.29
CA ASP A 517 -4.48 13.83 6.83
C ASP A 517 -4.11 15.32 6.69
N ARG A 518 -5.07 16.17 6.35
CA ARG A 518 -4.90 17.63 6.10
C ARG A 518 -4.22 18.42 7.22
N THR A 519 -4.18 17.87 8.42
CA THR A 519 -3.46 18.44 9.57
C THR A 519 -2.13 17.77 9.86
N GLY A 520 -1.63 16.93 8.95
CA GLY A 520 -0.40 16.15 9.08
C GLY A 520 -0.57 14.83 9.82
N ILE A 521 -1.77 14.55 10.34
CA ILE A 521 -2.12 13.27 11.00
C ILE A 521 -3.50 12.86 10.52
N SER A 522 -3.64 11.61 10.09
CA SER A 522 -4.94 11.08 9.70
C SER A 522 -5.92 11.13 10.87
N ASN A 523 -6.97 11.93 10.72
CA ASN A 523 -8.04 12.16 11.68
C ASN A 523 -9.39 12.07 10.99
N ILE A 524 -10.47 11.94 11.77
CA ILE A 524 -11.82 12.00 11.22
C ILE A 524 -12.25 13.45 11.12
N PHE A 525 -12.73 13.82 9.94
CA PHE A 525 -13.31 15.11 9.60
C PHE A 525 -14.79 14.93 9.23
N ALA A 526 -15.54 16.02 9.27
CA ALA A 526 -16.94 16.07 8.86
C ALA A 526 -17.25 17.36 8.10
N VAL A 527 -18.14 17.26 7.10
CA VAL A 527 -18.90 18.38 6.56
C VAL A 527 -20.36 18.21 6.92
N THR A 528 -21.03 19.32 7.21
CA THR A 528 -22.47 19.33 7.56
C THR A 528 -23.24 20.07 6.48
N ARG A 529 -24.44 19.59 6.19
CA ARG A 529 -25.34 20.23 5.25
C ARG A 529 -25.93 21.52 5.85
N GLU A 530 -25.74 22.60 5.13
CA GLU A 530 -26.23 23.92 5.53
C GLU A 530 -27.73 24.09 5.22
N PRO A 531 -28.44 25.03 5.89
CA PRO A 531 -29.85 25.26 5.66
C PRO A 531 -30.23 25.68 4.24
N ASP A 532 -29.29 26.25 3.47
CA ASP A 532 -29.45 26.62 2.07
C ASP A 532 -29.28 25.43 1.11
N GLY A 533 -28.92 24.24 1.63
CA GLY A 533 -28.70 23.02 0.91
C GLY A 533 -27.25 22.80 0.44
N GLY A 534 -26.35 23.76 0.69
CA GLY A 534 -24.90 23.64 0.48
C GLY A 534 -24.22 22.77 1.54
N TRP A 535 -22.90 22.67 1.46
CA TRP A 535 -22.06 21.99 2.45
C TRP A 535 -21.14 23.00 3.13
N GLY A 536 -21.06 22.92 4.44
CA GLY A 536 -20.15 23.74 5.24
C GLY A 536 -18.68 23.32 5.06
N PRO A 537 -17.74 24.08 5.65
CA PRO A 537 -16.32 23.74 5.58
C PRO A 537 -16.00 22.46 6.37
N PRO A 538 -14.90 21.73 6.00
CA PRO A 538 -14.40 20.62 6.78
C PRO A 538 -14.13 20.98 8.24
N ARG A 539 -14.67 20.19 9.18
CA ARG A 539 -14.44 20.31 10.62
C ARG A 539 -13.78 19.05 11.15
N GLN A 540 -12.71 19.19 11.91
CA GLN A 540 -12.05 18.07 12.57
C GLN A 540 -12.94 17.53 13.71
N VAL A 541 -13.17 16.22 13.72
CA VAL A 541 -14.01 15.51 14.71
C VAL A 541 -13.12 14.84 15.76
N THR A 542 -11.98 14.28 15.36
CA THR A 542 -11.04 13.63 16.28
C THR A 542 -9.71 14.37 16.36
N ASN A 543 -9.03 14.30 17.50
CA ASN A 543 -7.66 14.78 17.70
C ASN A 543 -6.77 13.60 18.12
N MET A 544 -6.56 12.66 17.18
CA MET A 544 -5.70 11.50 17.41
C MET A 544 -4.23 11.90 17.33
N LEU A 545 -3.41 11.35 18.22
CA LEU A 545 -1.96 11.52 18.18
C LEU A 545 -1.28 10.51 17.25
N THR A 546 -1.96 9.41 16.98
CA THR A 546 -1.48 8.31 16.16
C THR A 546 -2.09 8.36 14.76
N GLY A 547 -3.31 7.89 14.59
CA GLY A 547 -4.06 7.97 13.34
C GLY A 547 -5.45 7.37 13.47
N ALA A 548 -6.38 7.81 12.62
CA ALA A 548 -7.74 7.29 12.51
C ALA A 548 -8.11 7.04 11.05
N ALA A 549 -8.88 5.99 10.80
CA ALA A 549 -9.36 5.61 9.47
C ALA A 549 -10.77 5.00 9.53
N THR A 550 -11.39 4.82 8.38
CA THR A 550 -12.63 4.07 8.15
C THR A 550 -13.75 4.37 9.16
N PRO A 551 -14.22 5.63 9.28
CA PRO A 551 -15.27 6.00 10.23
C PRO A 551 -16.63 5.40 9.84
N VAL A 552 -17.47 5.12 10.84
CA VAL A 552 -18.91 4.89 10.68
C VAL A 552 -19.64 5.30 11.96
N THR A 553 -20.86 5.82 11.85
CA THR A 553 -21.65 6.24 13.02
C THR A 553 -23.08 5.70 12.98
N ASP A 554 -23.62 5.35 14.14
CA ASP A 554 -25.03 5.04 14.37
C ASP A 554 -25.85 6.28 14.83
N GLY A 555 -25.16 7.45 14.99
CA GLY A 555 -25.72 8.70 15.49
C GLY A 555 -25.49 8.94 16.99
N GLU A 556 -25.16 7.90 17.76
CA GLU A 556 -24.78 7.99 19.18
C GLU A 556 -23.27 7.76 19.34
N TRP A 557 -22.71 6.82 18.58
CA TRP A 557 -21.30 6.45 18.61
C TRP A 557 -20.65 6.64 17.24
N LEU A 558 -19.41 7.11 17.25
CA LEU A 558 -18.50 7.07 16.12
C LEU A 558 -17.55 5.88 16.31
N TYR A 559 -17.65 4.89 15.45
CA TYR A 559 -16.72 3.78 15.34
C TYR A 559 -15.67 4.12 14.29
N LEU A 560 -14.43 3.76 14.56
CA LEU A 560 -13.31 4.05 13.67
C LEU A 560 -12.18 3.01 13.86
N SER A 561 -11.33 2.87 12.88
CA SER A 561 -10.05 2.17 13.02
C SER A 561 -9.04 3.15 13.61
N ALA A 562 -8.53 2.84 14.82
CA ALA A 562 -7.54 3.63 15.52
C ALA A 562 -6.17 2.97 15.38
N TYR A 563 -5.15 3.72 14.97
CA TYR A 563 -3.80 3.20 14.80
C TYR A 563 -3.06 3.10 16.13
N ARG A 564 -2.35 1.99 16.33
CA ARG A 564 -1.43 1.71 17.43
C ARG A 564 -0.16 1.09 16.86
N ALA A 565 0.90 1.04 17.63
CA ALA A 565 2.13 0.41 17.17
C ALA A 565 1.95 -1.08 16.82
N ASP A 566 0.95 -1.75 17.39
CA ASP A 566 0.58 -3.14 17.08
C ASP A 566 -0.33 -3.26 15.84
N GLY A 567 -0.86 -2.14 15.31
CA GLY A 567 -1.71 -2.11 14.12
C GLY A 567 -2.99 -1.29 14.28
N TRP A 568 -4.00 -1.64 13.49
CA TRP A 568 -5.31 -0.99 13.51
C TRP A 568 -6.30 -1.79 14.35
N ASP A 569 -6.86 -1.17 15.38
CA ASP A 569 -7.94 -1.73 16.19
C ASP A 569 -9.21 -0.90 16.04
N ILE A 570 -10.38 -1.57 16.03
CA ILE A 570 -11.64 -0.83 16.08
C ILE A 570 -11.84 -0.24 17.46
N GLY A 571 -12.05 1.08 17.48
CA GLY A 571 -12.43 1.82 18.66
C GLY A 571 -13.72 2.60 18.46
N ARG A 572 -14.30 3.11 19.55
CA ARG A 572 -15.46 4.00 19.50
C ARG A 572 -15.30 5.19 20.43
N ILE A 573 -15.94 6.29 20.06
CA ILE A 573 -16.12 7.49 20.89
C ILE A 573 -17.59 7.93 20.83
N PRO A 574 -18.10 8.67 21.81
CA PRO A 574 -19.39 9.34 21.67
C PRO A 574 -19.37 10.25 20.43
N TYR A 575 -20.49 10.29 19.70
CA TYR A 575 -20.67 11.17 18.55
C TYR A 575 -21.65 12.27 18.90
N ASP A 576 -21.13 13.53 19.02
CA ASP A 576 -21.90 14.73 19.36
C ASP A 576 -21.99 15.70 18.17
#